data_3ff1687dffe4b7d63e6e27b784f76f7b
#
_entry.id   3ff1687dffe4b7d63e6e27b784f76f7b
#
_cell.length_a   1.000
_cell.length_b   1.000
_cell.length_c   1.000
_cell.angle_alpha   90.00
_cell.angle_beta   90.00
_cell.angle_gamma   90.00
#
_symmetry.space_group_name_H-M   'P 1'
#
loop_
_entity.id
_entity.type
_entity.pdbx_description
1 polymer ?
#
loop_
_entity_poly.entity_id
_entity_poly.type
_entity_poly.pdbx_seq_one_letter_code
_entity_poly.pdbx_strand_id
1 'polypeptide(L)'
;MRYRKGAPLTSDTSFSRLMGDILIAFVALIGRPLSRLLYSIRIETKKPEKSRKLPSRAILISNHCMPLDPVFHGMAVFPRRTYFTLLEETCEAPVLGSLVRFLGGIPLPRSGTRLDDIEEAVSHGLANRGLVHFYPEGECFIGNQKIFPFKAGAFYFAIKSGVPVVPVVTILRRRNGRKSTRIQVTVRVLAPIVPPPCGKNAHATLVRSILFSNQVHDLMQAEIECSGGDNSLYRGPMPRIRGVND
;
A
#
# COMPACT_ATOMS: atom_id res chain seq x y z
N MET A 1 -1.06 13.35 16.36
CA MET A 1 -0.16 12.91 17.48
C MET A 1 1.10 12.33 16.83
N ARG A 2 2.26 13.00 16.98
CA ARG A 2 3.53 12.58 16.35
C ARG A 2 3.99 11.25 16.95
N TYR A 3 4.45 10.31 16.13
CA TYR A 3 5.02 9.05 16.60
C TYR A 3 6.32 9.32 17.37
N ARG A 4 6.53 8.59 18.46
CA ARG A 4 7.80 8.54 19.20
C ARG A 4 8.20 7.07 19.31
N LYS A 5 9.47 6.77 19.18
CA LYS A 5 9.99 5.41 19.32
C LYS A 5 9.52 4.80 20.64
N GLY A 6 8.95 3.59 20.60
CA GLY A 6 8.33 2.92 21.75
C GLY A 6 6.86 3.26 22.02
N ALA A 7 6.24 4.18 21.26
CA ALA A 7 4.80 4.41 21.35
C ALA A 7 4.02 3.30 20.61
N PRO A 8 2.75 3.05 20.96
CA PRO A 8 1.91 2.08 20.24
C PRO A 8 1.88 2.35 18.73
N LEU A 9 2.00 1.31 17.91
CA LEU A 9 2.00 1.42 16.46
C LEU A 9 0.63 1.87 15.94
N THR A 10 -0.45 1.56 16.65
CA THR A 10 -1.80 2.05 16.39
C THR A 10 -2.25 2.97 17.52
N SER A 11 -2.88 4.10 17.20
CA SER A 11 -3.29 5.12 18.19
C SER A 11 -4.59 5.80 17.82
N ASP A 12 -5.51 5.08 17.19
CA ASP A 12 -6.78 5.65 16.79
C ASP A 12 -7.87 5.52 17.87
N THR A 13 -8.46 6.65 18.19
CA THR A 13 -9.68 6.74 18.98
C THR A 13 -10.90 6.72 18.05
N SER A 14 -12.10 6.45 18.58
CA SER A 14 -13.35 6.52 17.79
C SER A 14 -13.53 7.89 17.13
N PHE A 15 -13.15 8.97 17.83
CA PHE A 15 -13.21 10.33 17.30
C PHE A 15 -12.21 10.54 16.15
N SER A 16 -10.94 10.13 16.32
CA SER A 16 -9.93 10.25 15.24
C SER A 16 -10.30 9.42 14.02
N ARG A 17 -10.93 8.27 14.22
CA ARG A 17 -11.46 7.44 13.13
C ARG A 17 -12.55 8.18 12.36
N LEU A 18 -13.56 8.72 13.03
CA LEU A 18 -14.65 9.47 12.38
C LEU A 18 -14.13 10.68 11.61
N MET A 19 -13.28 11.49 12.23
CA MET A 19 -12.70 12.68 11.57
C MET A 19 -11.79 12.30 10.39
N GLY A 20 -11.00 11.23 10.54
CA GLY A 20 -10.22 10.67 9.44
C GLY A 20 -11.13 10.17 8.30
N ASP A 21 -12.29 9.62 8.64
CA ASP A 21 -13.29 9.15 7.66
C ASP A 21 -13.85 10.33 6.85
N ILE A 22 -14.21 11.41 7.51
CA ILE A 22 -14.68 12.63 6.87
C ILE A 22 -13.59 13.21 5.95
N LEU A 23 -12.35 13.32 6.44
CA LEU A 23 -11.24 13.85 5.65
C LEU A 23 -10.96 13.01 4.40
N ILE A 24 -10.94 11.67 4.50
CA ILE A 24 -10.71 10.83 3.32
C ILE A 24 -11.88 10.87 2.36
N ALA A 25 -13.14 10.94 2.85
CA ALA A 25 -14.29 11.13 1.98
C ALA A 25 -14.17 12.46 1.21
N PHE A 26 -13.76 13.53 1.86
CA PHE A 26 -13.50 14.83 1.25
C PHE A 26 -12.36 14.76 0.21
N VAL A 27 -11.22 14.13 0.58
CA VAL A 27 -10.09 13.92 -0.34
C VAL A 27 -10.51 13.05 -1.53
N ALA A 28 -11.32 12.01 -1.32
CA ALA A 28 -11.81 11.17 -2.42
C ALA A 28 -12.79 11.93 -3.34
N LEU A 29 -13.64 12.76 -2.77
CA LEU A 29 -14.62 13.55 -3.52
C LEU A 29 -13.95 14.60 -4.41
N ILE A 30 -12.98 15.35 -3.86
CA ILE A 30 -12.25 16.41 -4.58
C ILE A 30 -11.07 15.82 -5.35
N GLY A 31 -10.35 14.90 -4.75
CA GLY A 31 -9.13 14.31 -5.32
C GLY A 31 -9.38 13.51 -6.60
N ARG A 32 -10.54 12.83 -6.73
CA ARG A 32 -10.87 12.07 -7.95
C ARG A 32 -10.97 12.95 -9.21
N PRO A 33 -11.77 14.03 -9.25
CA PRO A 33 -11.80 14.90 -10.42
C PRO A 33 -10.48 15.63 -10.64
N LEU A 34 -9.84 16.12 -9.58
CA LEU A 34 -8.57 16.82 -9.67
C LEU A 34 -7.44 15.92 -10.18
N SER A 35 -7.36 14.69 -9.70
CA SER A 35 -6.37 13.71 -10.15
C SER A 35 -6.58 13.29 -11.62
N ARG A 36 -7.83 13.20 -12.07
CA ARG A 36 -8.14 12.98 -13.49
C ARG A 36 -7.66 14.13 -14.36
N LEU A 37 -7.79 15.36 -13.87
CA LEU A 37 -7.36 16.55 -14.59
C LEU A 37 -5.83 16.69 -14.66
N LEU A 38 -5.15 16.51 -13.51
CA LEU A 38 -3.70 16.73 -13.39
C LEU A 38 -2.86 15.54 -13.91
N TYR A 39 -3.26 14.31 -13.61
CA TYR A 39 -2.47 13.10 -13.87
C TYR A 39 -3.12 12.13 -14.86
N SER A 40 -4.29 12.47 -15.44
CA SER A 40 -5.05 11.51 -16.27
C SER A 40 -5.23 10.15 -15.57
N ILE A 41 -5.58 10.17 -14.28
CA ILE A 41 -5.71 8.95 -13.48
C ILE A 41 -6.93 8.15 -13.90
N ARG A 42 -6.74 6.84 -14.09
CA ARG A 42 -7.79 5.84 -14.27
C ARG A 42 -7.73 4.84 -13.12
N ILE A 43 -8.84 4.63 -12.45
CA ILE A 43 -8.97 3.57 -11.44
C ILE A 43 -9.80 2.46 -12.08
N GLU A 44 -9.21 1.29 -12.20
CA GLU A 44 -9.81 0.12 -12.81
C GLU A 44 -9.89 -1.02 -11.80
N THR A 45 -10.90 -1.84 -11.91
CA THR A 45 -11.02 -3.05 -11.11
C THR A 45 -11.08 -4.23 -12.05
N LYS A 46 -10.03 -5.05 -12.07
CA LYS A 46 -9.98 -6.29 -12.84
C LYS A 46 -10.42 -7.44 -11.94
N LYS A 47 -11.75 -7.60 -11.81
CA LYS A 47 -12.33 -8.69 -11.02
C LYS A 47 -13.14 -9.60 -11.93
N PRO A 48 -13.14 -10.92 -11.70
CA PRO A 48 -14.13 -11.80 -12.31
C PRO A 48 -15.53 -11.27 -12.00
N GLU A 49 -16.43 -11.36 -12.95
CA GLU A 49 -17.77 -10.75 -12.90
C GLU A 49 -18.58 -11.08 -11.62
N LYS A 50 -18.30 -12.22 -11.00
CA LYS A 50 -18.93 -12.68 -9.75
C LYS A 50 -18.34 -12.10 -8.45
N SER A 51 -17.18 -11.41 -8.48
CA SER A 51 -16.51 -10.89 -7.26
C SER A 51 -16.25 -9.39 -7.35
N ARG A 52 -17.31 -8.60 -7.45
CA ARG A 52 -17.21 -7.12 -7.44
C ARG A 52 -16.81 -6.51 -6.09
N LYS A 53 -16.93 -7.26 -4.99
CA LYS A 53 -16.65 -6.74 -3.64
C LYS A 53 -15.26 -7.17 -3.16
N LEU A 54 -14.53 -6.23 -2.56
CA LEU A 54 -13.32 -6.56 -1.81
C LEU A 54 -13.68 -7.51 -0.65
N PRO A 55 -12.81 -8.43 -0.27
CA PRO A 55 -13.00 -9.25 0.94
C PRO A 55 -13.22 -8.36 2.16
N SER A 56 -13.99 -8.85 3.14
CA SER A 56 -14.23 -8.11 4.39
C SER A 56 -12.94 -7.78 5.11
N ARG A 57 -11.98 -8.70 5.07
CA ARG A 57 -10.61 -8.56 5.60
C ARG A 57 -9.61 -8.97 4.54
N ALA A 58 -8.58 -8.16 4.33
CA ALA A 58 -7.51 -8.45 3.37
C ALA A 58 -6.25 -7.62 3.65
N ILE A 59 -5.12 -8.14 3.19
CA ILE A 59 -3.88 -7.36 3.05
C ILE A 59 -3.79 -6.87 1.62
N LEU A 60 -3.69 -5.55 1.43
CA LEU A 60 -3.44 -4.94 0.13
C LEU A 60 -1.93 -4.88 -0.10
N ILE A 61 -1.51 -5.25 -1.29
CA ILE A 61 -0.10 -5.22 -1.72
C ILE A 61 0.00 -4.37 -2.98
N SER A 62 0.89 -3.38 -2.98
CA SER A 62 1.09 -2.52 -4.14
C SER A 62 2.57 -2.29 -4.45
N ASN A 63 2.87 -2.08 -5.73
CA ASN A 63 4.11 -1.42 -6.11
C ASN A 63 4.09 0.05 -5.69
N HIS A 64 5.26 0.64 -5.44
CA HIS A 64 5.37 2.01 -4.95
C HIS A 64 6.24 2.84 -5.89
N CYS A 65 5.60 3.47 -6.87
CA CYS A 65 6.26 4.19 -7.95
C CYS A 65 5.91 5.69 -8.02
N MET A 66 5.06 6.18 -7.10
CA MET A 66 4.71 7.60 -7.00
C MET A 66 4.52 8.01 -5.53
N PRO A 67 4.93 9.24 -5.14
CA PRO A 67 4.69 9.74 -3.77
C PRO A 67 3.21 9.79 -3.38
N LEU A 68 2.31 9.92 -4.35
CA LEU A 68 0.86 9.98 -4.16
C LEU A 68 0.16 8.61 -4.23
N ASP A 69 0.90 7.52 -4.37
CA ASP A 69 0.31 6.16 -4.40
C ASP A 69 -0.64 5.88 -3.23
N PRO A 70 -0.33 6.26 -1.96
CA PRO A 70 -1.25 6.03 -0.85
C PRO A 70 -2.62 6.70 -1.06
N VAL A 71 -2.65 7.88 -1.66
CA VAL A 71 -3.89 8.59 -1.99
C VAL A 71 -4.65 7.85 -3.10
N PHE A 72 -3.95 7.45 -4.17
CA PHE A 72 -4.56 6.77 -5.30
C PHE A 72 -5.07 5.37 -4.93
N HIS A 73 -4.30 4.63 -4.14
CA HIS A 73 -4.71 3.31 -3.65
C HIS A 73 -5.88 3.41 -2.66
N GLY A 74 -5.88 4.43 -1.79
CA GLY A 74 -7.03 4.73 -0.93
C GLY A 74 -8.29 5.04 -1.73
N MET A 75 -8.17 5.83 -2.80
CA MET A 75 -9.29 6.11 -3.72
C MET A 75 -9.75 4.86 -4.49
N ALA A 76 -8.85 3.93 -4.81
CA ALA A 76 -9.18 2.71 -5.54
C ALA A 76 -10.02 1.73 -4.71
N VAL A 77 -9.88 1.74 -3.39
CA VAL A 77 -10.65 0.87 -2.48
C VAL A 77 -11.84 1.58 -1.81
N PHE A 78 -12.00 2.89 -2.03
CA PHE A 78 -13.12 3.66 -1.47
C PHE A 78 -14.49 3.07 -1.89
N PRO A 79 -15.50 2.98 -1.00
CA PRO A 79 -15.59 3.61 0.33
C PRO A 79 -14.90 2.84 1.46
N ARG A 80 -14.29 1.69 1.17
CA ARG A 80 -13.53 0.96 2.18
C ARG A 80 -12.29 1.77 2.59
N ARG A 81 -11.95 1.63 3.85
CA ARG A 81 -10.80 2.30 4.46
C ARG A 81 -9.70 1.29 4.70
N THR A 82 -8.46 1.75 4.60
CA THR A 82 -7.30 0.92 4.87
C THR A 82 -6.36 1.61 5.85
N TYR A 83 -5.65 0.84 6.65
CA TYR A 83 -4.45 1.30 7.33
C TYR A 83 -3.28 1.17 6.37
N PHE A 84 -2.46 2.21 6.25
CA PHE A 84 -1.26 2.20 5.43
C PHE A 84 -0.03 1.97 6.31
N THR A 85 0.81 1.01 5.95
CA THR A 85 2.12 0.88 6.56
C THR A 85 3.08 1.88 5.92
N LEU A 86 3.89 2.54 6.74
CA LEU A 86 4.82 3.58 6.33
C LEU A 86 6.15 3.39 7.04
N LEU A 87 7.21 3.98 6.50
CA LEU A 87 8.48 4.07 7.22
C LEU A 87 8.31 4.90 8.50
N GLU A 88 8.93 4.47 9.58
CA GLU A 88 8.94 5.15 10.88
C GLU A 88 9.26 6.64 10.75
N GLU A 89 10.26 6.98 9.94
CA GLU A 89 10.69 8.34 9.65
C GLU A 89 9.56 9.25 9.14
N THR A 90 8.68 8.71 8.30
CA THR A 90 7.52 9.46 7.80
C THR A 90 6.54 9.80 8.92
N CYS A 91 6.39 8.89 9.90
CA CYS A 91 5.53 9.11 11.07
C CYS A 91 6.16 10.08 12.09
N GLU A 92 7.48 10.22 12.10
CA GLU A 92 8.22 11.14 12.95
C GLU A 92 8.32 12.56 12.37
N ALA A 93 8.11 12.72 11.06
CA ALA A 93 8.19 14.01 10.40
C ALA A 93 7.21 15.04 11.00
N PRO A 94 7.66 16.30 11.19
CA PRO A 94 6.78 17.36 11.66
C PRO A 94 5.56 17.53 10.75
N VAL A 95 4.38 17.77 11.33
CA VAL A 95 3.09 17.93 10.64
C VAL A 95 2.67 16.69 9.85
N LEU A 96 3.48 16.22 8.88
CA LEU A 96 3.17 15.05 8.06
C LEU A 96 2.99 13.79 8.91
N GLY A 97 3.86 13.55 9.90
CA GLY A 97 3.75 12.39 10.80
C GLY A 97 2.44 12.37 11.57
N SER A 98 1.99 13.53 12.07
CA SER A 98 0.69 13.63 12.74
C SER A 98 -0.47 13.36 11.80
N LEU A 99 -0.41 13.87 10.57
CA LEU A 99 -1.44 13.68 9.56
C LEU A 99 -1.55 12.22 9.12
N VAL A 100 -0.43 11.57 8.77
CA VAL A 100 -0.45 10.17 8.32
C VAL A 100 -0.89 9.22 9.43
N ARG A 101 -0.51 9.49 10.68
CA ARG A 101 -0.98 8.75 11.86
C ARG A 101 -2.49 8.92 12.05
N PHE A 102 -2.98 10.14 11.94
CA PHE A 102 -4.42 10.45 12.01
C PHE A 102 -5.21 9.72 10.92
N LEU A 103 -4.65 9.57 9.73
CA LEU A 103 -5.25 8.84 8.63
C LEU A 103 -5.14 7.31 8.75
N GLY A 104 -4.52 6.79 9.80
CA GLY A 104 -4.36 5.36 10.06
C GLY A 104 -3.04 4.80 9.55
N GLY A 105 -1.99 5.62 9.58
CA GLY A 105 -0.63 5.17 9.28
C GLY A 105 -0.06 4.28 10.38
N ILE A 106 0.41 3.09 10.02
CA ILE A 106 1.12 2.14 10.90
C ILE A 106 2.62 2.30 10.63
N PRO A 107 3.42 2.84 11.57
CA PRO A 107 4.86 2.92 11.40
C PRO A 107 5.48 1.53 11.37
N LEU A 108 6.32 1.26 10.38
CA LEU A 108 7.16 0.08 10.33
C LEU A 108 8.59 0.49 10.74
N PRO A 109 9.04 0.11 11.92
CA PRO A 109 10.37 0.44 12.38
C PRO A 109 11.44 -0.28 11.56
N ARG A 110 12.60 0.37 11.39
CA ARG A 110 13.73 -0.20 10.65
C ARG A 110 14.47 -1.28 11.42
N SER A 111 14.55 -1.12 12.74
CA SER A 111 15.32 -2.01 13.62
C SER A 111 14.75 -1.96 15.04
N GLY A 112 14.94 -3.06 15.77
CA GLY A 112 14.63 -3.10 17.21
C GLY A 112 13.15 -3.22 17.57
N THR A 113 12.25 -3.38 16.60
CA THR A 113 10.84 -3.68 16.87
C THR A 113 10.62 -5.17 16.85
N ARG A 114 9.88 -5.64 17.82
CA ARG A 114 9.49 -7.04 17.89
C ARG A 114 8.48 -7.31 16.76
N LEU A 115 8.61 -8.46 16.13
CA LEU A 115 7.67 -8.90 15.10
C LEU A 115 6.23 -8.95 15.64
N ASP A 116 6.09 -9.30 16.92
CA ASP A 116 4.81 -9.37 17.63
C ASP A 116 4.08 -8.01 17.66
N ASP A 117 4.80 -6.89 17.83
CA ASP A 117 4.19 -5.54 17.87
C ASP A 117 3.60 -5.17 16.50
N ILE A 118 4.27 -5.59 15.41
CA ILE A 118 3.77 -5.37 14.04
C ILE A 118 2.57 -6.29 13.77
N GLU A 119 2.63 -7.55 14.21
CA GLU A 119 1.54 -8.51 14.08
C GLU A 119 0.29 -8.01 14.84
N GLU A 120 0.44 -7.46 16.03
CA GLU A 120 -0.64 -6.84 16.79
C GLU A 120 -1.24 -5.64 16.05
N ALA A 121 -0.40 -4.75 15.50
CA ALA A 121 -0.87 -3.59 14.75
C ALA A 121 -1.61 -4.00 13.46
N VAL A 122 -1.14 -5.02 12.75
CA VAL A 122 -1.82 -5.58 11.57
C VAL A 122 -3.15 -6.20 11.98
N SER A 123 -3.19 -6.99 13.04
CA SER A 123 -4.40 -7.62 13.57
C SER A 123 -5.44 -6.57 13.98
N HIS A 124 -5.01 -5.51 14.68
CA HIS A 124 -5.84 -4.36 15.01
C HIS A 124 -6.42 -3.69 13.75
N GLY A 125 -5.59 -3.46 12.74
CA GLY A 125 -6.03 -2.87 11.46
C GLY A 125 -7.06 -3.72 10.74
N LEU A 126 -6.84 -5.04 10.68
CA LEU A 126 -7.77 -5.99 10.08
C LEU A 126 -9.09 -6.09 10.87
N ALA A 127 -9.05 -5.99 12.19
CA ALA A 127 -10.26 -6.00 13.03
C ALA A 127 -11.10 -4.72 12.87
N ASN A 128 -10.46 -3.56 12.79
CA ASN A 128 -11.15 -2.26 12.81
C ASN A 128 -11.62 -1.76 11.43
N ARG A 129 -10.77 -1.89 10.39
CA ARG A 129 -11.10 -1.41 9.03
C ARG A 129 -11.18 -2.54 8.01
N GLY A 130 -10.69 -3.72 8.35
CA GLY A 130 -10.64 -4.90 7.51
C GLY A 130 -9.53 -4.88 6.46
N LEU A 131 -8.89 -3.75 6.20
CA LEU A 131 -7.85 -3.62 5.19
C LEU A 131 -6.58 -3.02 5.79
N VAL A 132 -5.44 -3.67 5.51
CA VAL A 132 -4.09 -3.16 5.82
C VAL A 132 -3.27 -3.19 4.55
N HIS A 133 -2.61 -2.08 4.24
CA HIS A 133 -1.89 -1.88 2.98
C HIS A 133 -0.37 -1.87 3.21
N PHE A 134 0.34 -2.64 2.40
CA PHE A 134 1.78 -2.71 2.39
C PHE A 134 2.37 -2.35 1.02
N TYR A 135 3.53 -1.72 1.05
CA TYR A 135 4.44 -1.57 -0.08
C TYR A 135 5.65 -2.49 0.16
N PRO A 136 5.62 -3.74 -0.32
CA PRO A 136 6.61 -4.74 0.07
C PRO A 136 8.00 -4.49 -0.54
N GLU A 137 8.14 -3.61 -1.51
CA GLU A 137 9.44 -3.12 -1.99
C GLU A 137 10.20 -2.38 -0.88
N GLY A 138 9.47 -1.77 0.07
CA GLY A 138 10.01 -1.10 1.25
C GLY A 138 10.44 0.34 1.02
N GLU A 139 10.50 0.81 -0.22
CA GLU A 139 10.80 2.19 -0.61
C GLU A 139 9.93 2.61 -1.81
N CYS A 140 9.82 3.92 -2.05
CA CYS A 140 9.18 4.46 -3.25
C CYS A 140 10.22 4.63 -4.35
N PHE A 141 10.07 3.91 -5.45
CA PHE A 141 10.97 3.97 -6.62
C PHE A 141 10.30 4.78 -7.73
N ILE A 142 10.56 6.08 -7.77
CA ILE A 142 9.85 7.04 -8.61
C ILE A 142 9.86 6.63 -10.09
N GLY A 143 8.67 6.41 -10.64
CA GLY A 143 8.48 6.06 -12.05
C GLY A 143 8.81 4.60 -12.40
N ASN A 144 9.20 3.77 -11.43
CA ASN A 144 9.61 2.39 -11.68
C ASN A 144 8.43 1.52 -12.15
N GLN A 145 8.62 0.78 -13.24
CA GLN A 145 7.67 -0.19 -13.76
C GLN A 145 8.25 -1.62 -13.82
N LYS A 146 9.47 -1.79 -13.30
CA LYS A 146 10.09 -3.09 -12.99
C LYS A 146 10.11 -3.24 -11.48
N ILE A 147 9.11 -3.93 -10.93
CA ILE A 147 8.93 -4.07 -9.48
C ILE A 147 10.19 -4.70 -8.87
N PHE A 148 10.72 -4.10 -7.81
CA PHE A 148 11.80 -4.70 -7.04
C PHE A 148 11.30 -5.90 -6.21
N PRO A 149 12.21 -6.83 -5.83
CA PRO A 149 11.84 -8.01 -5.04
C PRO A 149 11.06 -7.64 -3.78
N PHE A 150 10.00 -8.39 -3.50
CA PHE A 150 9.15 -8.16 -2.35
C PHE A 150 9.74 -8.70 -1.06
N LYS A 151 9.67 -7.90 0.01
CA LYS A 151 9.91 -8.36 1.38
C LYS A 151 8.75 -9.25 1.84
N ALA A 152 9.04 -10.40 2.43
CA ALA A 152 8.06 -11.41 2.76
C ALA A 152 7.11 -11.06 3.94
N GLY A 153 7.39 -9.97 4.70
CA GLY A 153 6.68 -9.65 5.94
C GLY A 153 5.16 -9.50 5.78
N ALA A 154 4.70 -8.77 4.77
CA ALA A 154 3.26 -8.60 4.51
C ALA A 154 2.58 -9.95 4.21
N PHE A 155 3.26 -10.82 3.49
CA PHE A 155 2.77 -12.16 3.13
C PHE A 155 2.77 -13.10 4.34
N TYR A 156 3.75 -12.96 5.23
CA TYR A 156 3.77 -13.65 6.51
C TYR A 156 2.51 -13.30 7.35
N PHE A 157 2.17 -12.01 7.45
CA PHE A 157 0.96 -11.59 8.15
C PHE A 157 -0.32 -12.07 7.47
N ALA A 158 -0.37 -12.09 6.13
CA ALA A 158 -1.52 -12.65 5.40
C ALA A 158 -1.74 -14.13 5.73
N ILE A 159 -0.68 -14.92 5.75
CA ILE A 159 -0.70 -16.34 6.11
C ILE A 159 -1.14 -16.51 7.57
N LYS A 160 -0.52 -15.79 8.50
CA LYS A 160 -0.82 -15.86 9.94
C LYS A 160 -2.27 -15.48 10.25
N SER A 161 -2.79 -14.46 9.59
CA SER A 161 -4.16 -14.00 9.79
C SER A 161 -5.19 -14.76 8.96
N GLY A 162 -4.78 -15.64 8.04
CA GLY A 162 -5.66 -16.38 7.15
C GLY A 162 -6.51 -15.49 6.24
N VAL A 163 -5.99 -14.29 5.88
CA VAL A 163 -6.72 -13.32 5.05
C VAL A 163 -6.13 -13.26 3.64
N PRO A 164 -6.96 -13.04 2.60
CA PRO A 164 -6.46 -12.93 1.25
C PRO A 164 -5.57 -11.69 1.05
N VAL A 165 -4.63 -11.82 0.11
CA VAL A 165 -3.87 -10.72 -0.45
C VAL A 165 -4.62 -10.16 -1.65
N VAL A 166 -4.77 -8.84 -1.72
CA VAL A 166 -5.35 -8.14 -2.86
C VAL A 166 -4.26 -7.29 -3.51
N PRO A 167 -3.76 -7.68 -4.69
CA PRO A 167 -2.78 -6.88 -5.39
C PRO A 167 -3.43 -5.62 -5.97
N VAL A 168 -2.75 -4.47 -5.84
CA VAL A 168 -3.13 -3.19 -6.44
C VAL A 168 -1.93 -2.68 -7.22
N VAL A 169 -2.08 -2.52 -8.53
CA VAL A 169 -0.97 -2.20 -9.42
C VAL A 169 -1.09 -0.78 -9.94
N THR A 170 -0.05 0.04 -9.73
CA THR A 170 0.08 1.34 -10.36
C THR A 170 0.89 1.20 -11.65
N ILE A 171 0.26 1.50 -12.78
CA ILE A 171 0.82 1.41 -14.11
C ILE A 171 1.00 2.83 -14.65
N LEU A 172 2.23 3.17 -15.02
CA LEU A 172 2.60 4.46 -15.58
C LEU A 172 2.91 4.32 -17.06
N ARG A 173 2.30 5.19 -17.88
CA ARG A 173 2.55 5.25 -19.33
C ARG A 173 2.71 6.69 -19.79
N ARG A 174 3.54 6.90 -20.79
CA ARG A 174 3.53 8.18 -21.52
C ARG A 174 2.25 8.27 -22.34
N ARG A 175 1.61 9.40 -22.30
CA ARG A 175 0.46 9.65 -23.18
C ARG A 175 0.97 9.91 -24.61
N ASN A 176 0.55 9.08 -25.57
CA ASN A 176 0.89 9.28 -26.98
C ASN A 176 0.31 10.61 -27.48
N GLY A 177 1.18 11.48 -28.00
CA GLY A 177 0.84 12.76 -28.60
C GLY A 177 2.08 13.62 -28.75
N ARG A 178 2.30 14.20 -29.94
CA ARG A 178 3.52 14.91 -30.35
C ARG A 178 4.07 15.99 -29.40
N LYS A 179 3.31 16.40 -28.36
CA LYS A 179 3.70 17.44 -27.39
C LYS A 179 3.29 17.14 -25.94
N SER A 180 2.83 15.93 -25.60
CA SER A 180 2.34 15.66 -24.25
C SER A 180 3.45 15.05 -23.36
N THR A 181 3.94 15.83 -22.41
CA THR A 181 4.79 15.35 -21.30
C THR A 181 3.98 14.68 -20.19
N ARG A 182 2.64 14.57 -20.36
CA ARG A 182 1.75 14.05 -19.32
C ARG A 182 1.87 12.54 -19.21
N ILE A 183 2.00 12.09 -17.94
CA ILE A 183 1.99 10.68 -17.58
C ILE A 183 0.53 10.26 -17.35
N GLN A 184 0.14 9.14 -17.97
CA GLN A 184 -1.11 8.47 -17.65
C GLN A 184 -0.85 7.50 -16.50
N VAL A 185 -1.62 7.62 -15.42
CA VAL A 185 -1.57 6.74 -14.27
C VAL A 185 -2.81 5.84 -14.30
N THR A 186 -2.63 4.53 -14.28
CA THR A 186 -3.71 3.57 -14.12
C THR A 186 -3.50 2.81 -12.81
N VAL A 187 -4.46 2.91 -11.88
CA VAL A 187 -4.47 2.10 -10.67
C VAL A 187 -5.46 0.97 -10.86
N ARG A 188 -4.96 -0.26 -10.78
CA ARG A 188 -5.78 -1.46 -11.05
C ARG A 188 -5.81 -2.38 -9.84
N VAL A 189 -7.01 -2.66 -9.33
CA VAL A 189 -7.24 -3.63 -8.25
C VAL A 189 -7.46 -5.00 -8.88
N LEU A 190 -6.58 -5.96 -8.57
CA LEU A 190 -6.64 -7.33 -9.08
C LEU A 190 -7.54 -8.22 -8.21
N ALA A 191 -7.72 -9.47 -8.66
CA ALA A 191 -8.48 -10.46 -7.90
C ALA A 191 -7.76 -10.82 -6.59
N PRO A 192 -8.50 -11.06 -5.50
CA PRO A 192 -7.92 -11.55 -4.26
C PRO A 192 -7.26 -12.92 -4.45
N ILE A 193 -6.11 -13.10 -3.82
CA ILE A 193 -5.35 -14.36 -3.82
C ILE A 193 -5.37 -14.93 -2.41
N VAL A 194 -5.82 -16.17 -2.28
CA VAL A 194 -5.85 -16.87 -0.98
C VAL A 194 -4.43 -17.26 -0.61
N PRO A 195 -3.95 -16.93 0.60
CA PRO A 195 -2.63 -17.34 1.03
C PRO A 195 -2.56 -18.86 1.29
N PRO A 196 -1.38 -19.48 1.20
CA PRO A 196 -1.21 -20.84 1.66
C PRO A 196 -1.47 -20.94 3.18
N PRO A 197 -1.81 -22.12 3.70
CA PRO A 197 -2.00 -22.31 5.13
C PRO A 197 -0.68 -22.08 5.90
N CYS A 198 -0.78 -21.77 7.20
CA CYS A 198 0.37 -21.68 8.08
C CYS A 198 1.25 -22.95 7.99
N GLY A 199 2.55 -22.75 8.08
CA GLY A 199 3.49 -23.86 8.21
C GLY A 199 3.40 -24.52 9.60
N LYS A 200 4.02 -25.68 9.75
CA LYS A 200 4.08 -26.41 11.03
C LYS A 200 4.81 -25.61 12.14
N ASN A 201 5.66 -24.68 11.75
CA ASN A 201 6.40 -23.78 12.64
C ASN A 201 6.65 -22.43 11.97
N ALA A 202 7.24 -21.49 12.70
CA ALA A 202 7.53 -20.14 12.20
C ALA A 202 8.42 -20.13 10.96
N HIS A 203 9.47 -20.99 10.93
CA HIS A 203 10.37 -21.12 9.78
C HIS A 203 9.62 -21.61 8.53
N ALA A 204 8.80 -22.65 8.64
CA ALA A 204 8.02 -23.16 7.53
C ALA A 204 6.98 -22.10 7.03
N THR A 205 6.43 -21.28 7.92
CA THR A 205 5.56 -20.16 7.56
C THR A 205 6.33 -19.09 6.82
N LEU A 206 7.55 -18.75 7.25
CA LEU A 206 8.40 -17.80 6.58
C LEU A 206 8.77 -18.25 5.15
N VAL A 207 9.17 -19.50 4.98
CA VAL A 207 9.46 -20.08 3.65
C VAL A 207 8.24 -19.96 2.73
N ARG A 208 7.05 -20.30 3.22
CA ARG A 208 5.80 -20.16 2.46
C ARG A 208 5.52 -18.70 2.10
N SER A 209 5.80 -17.75 3.01
CA SER A 209 5.60 -16.34 2.75
C SER A 209 6.54 -15.80 1.68
N ILE A 210 7.77 -16.28 1.61
CA ILE A 210 8.73 -15.95 0.53
C ILE A 210 8.23 -16.47 -0.81
N LEU A 211 7.81 -17.73 -0.89
CA LEU A 211 7.27 -18.31 -2.12
C LEU A 211 6.00 -17.56 -2.57
N PHE A 212 5.11 -17.26 -1.64
CA PHE A 212 3.89 -16.51 -1.92
C PHE A 212 4.17 -15.07 -2.35
N SER A 213 5.18 -14.42 -1.76
CA SER A 213 5.60 -13.07 -2.19
C SER A 213 6.10 -13.05 -3.63
N ASN A 214 6.88 -14.04 -4.04
CA ASN A 214 7.37 -14.17 -5.41
C ASN A 214 6.22 -14.41 -6.40
N GLN A 215 5.28 -15.29 -6.06
CA GLN A 215 4.09 -15.53 -6.89
C GLN A 215 3.28 -14.25 -7.13
N VAL A 216 3.03 -13.46 -6.08
CA VAL A 216 2.28 -12.21 -6.18
C VAL A 216 3.09 -11.15 -6.94
N HIS A 217 4.40 -11.06 -6.70
CA HIS A 217 5.31 -10.18 -7.43
C HIS A 217 5.23 -10.44 -8.95
N ASP A 218 5.40 -11.69 -9.38
CA ASP A 218 5.40 -12.07 -10.78
C ASP A 218 4.06 -11.79 -11.47
N LEU A 219 2.96 -12.04 -10.75
CA LEU A 219 1.61 -11.70 -11.23
C LEU A 219 1.45 -10.18 -11.42
N MET A 220 1.94 -9.37 -10.47
CA MET A 220 1.86 -7.91 -10.56
C MET A 220 2.79 -7.38 -11.66
N GLN A 221 3.99 -7.92 -11.81
CA GLN A 221 4.93 -7.55 -12.86
C GLN A 221 4.35 -7.87 -14.26
N ALA A 222 3.80 -9.06 -14.43
CA ALA A 222 3.13 -9.44 -15.69
C ALA A 222 1.96 -8.51 -16.03
N GLU A 223 1.19 -8.05 -15.02
CA GLU A 223 0.10 -7.10 -15.22
C GLU A 223 0.60 -5.72 -15.70
N ILE A 224 1.74 -5.24 -15.17
CA ILE A 224 2.38 -4.00 -15.62
C ILE A 224 2.83 -4.14 -17.07
N GLU A 225 3.51 -5.23 -17.40
CA GLU A 225 4.05 -5.49 -18.74
C GLU A 225 2.94 -5.62 -19.78
N CYS A 226 1.93 -6.45 -19.53
CA CYS A 226 0.77 -6.60 -20.42
C CYS A 226 -0.02 -5.29 -20.60
N SER A 227 0.04 -4.39 -19.64
CA SER A 227 -0.61 -3.09 -19.71
C SER A 227 0.27 -2.00 -20.30
N GLY A 228 1.49 -2.31 -20.73
CA GLY A 228 2.41 -1.37 -21.38
C GLY A 228 3.02 -0.35 -20.41
N GLY A 229 3.37 -0.76 -19.19
CA GLY A 229 4.10 0.06 -18.22
C GLY A 229 5.43 0.58 -18.82
N ASP A 230 5.68 1.88 -18.69
CA ASP A 230 6.84 2.55 -19.28
C ASP A 230 7.95 2.77 -18.26
N ASN A 231 8.91 1.84 -18.20
CA ASN A 231 10.04 1.93 -17.27
C ASN A 231 11.05 3.05 -17.64
N SER A 232 10.94 3.70 -18.81
CA SER A 232 11.76 4.89 -19.12
C SER A 232 11.42 6.09 -18.22
N LEU A 233 10.33 5.99 -17.44
CA LEU A 233 9.92 6.97 -16.46
C LEU A 233 10.67 6.85 -15.11
N TYR A 234 11.46 5.79 -14.90
CA TYR A 234 12.19 5.57 -13.66
C TYR A 234 13.22 6.67 -13.38
N ARG A 235 13.23 7.20 -12.16
CA ARG A 235 14.08 8.31 -11.69
C ARG A 235 14.95 7.97 -10.48
N GLY A 236 14.86 6.76 -9.96
CA GLY A 236 15.55 6.35 -8.74
C GLY A 236 14.63 6.29 -7.51
N PRO A 237 15.17 5.92 -6.36
CA PRO A 237 14.43 5.92 -5.10
C PRO A 237 14.05 7.35 -4.70
N MET A 238 12.91 7.49 -4.02
CA MET A 238 12.48 8.77 -3.48
C MET A 238 13.47 9.23 -2.40
N PRO A 239 13.92 10.51 -2.44
CA PRO A 239 14.78 11.04 -1.39
C PRO A 239 14.12 10.89 -0.02
N ARG A 240 14.90 10.49 0.97
CA ARG A 240 14.45 10.38 2.37
C ARG A 240 14.22 11.74 2.98
N ILE A 241 13.37 11.81 3.99
CA ILE A 241 13.11 13.04 4.73
C ILE A 241 14.38 13.36 5.53
N ARG A 242 15.05 14.49 5.20
CA ARG A 242 16.26 14.94 5.93
C ARG A 242 15.88 15.35 7.36
N GLY A 243 16.79 15.12 8.31
CA GLY A 243 16.63 15.54 9.71
C GLY A 243 15.80 14.60 10.58
N VAL A 244 15.52 13.41 10.08
CA VAL A 244 14.97 12.28 10.85
C VAL A 244 16.03 11.18 10.82
N ASN A 245 16.85 11.09 11.85
CA ASN A 245 17.98 10.16 12.01
C ASN A 245 19.24 10.46 11.15
N ASP A 246 19.75 11.69 11.17
CA ASP A 246 21.18 11.96 10.97
C ASP A 246 21.94 11.76 12.29
#